data_2da710927338802f4c3d1c86da3a7990
#
_entry.id   2da710927338802f4c3d1c86da3a7990
#
_cell.length_a   1.000
_cell.length_b   1.000
_cell.length_c   1.000
_cell.angle_alpha   90.00
_cell.angle_beta   90.00
_cell.angle_gamma   90.00
#
_symmetry.space_group_name_H-M   'P 1'
#
loop_
_entity.id
_entity.type
_entity.pdbx_description
1 polymer ?
#
loop_
_entity_poly.entity_id
_entity_poly.type
_entity_poly.pdbx_seq_one_letter_code
_entity_poly.pdbx_strand_id
1 'polypeptide(L)'
;MSNECLLPTAETRCYPDRVLTDRHGFHQWLIGLEGVVELEAGGRGAHVDAGRLVTIASGNEHHYLAPGHNRTLVLDLPVDWCEAAGLGDVTSCCLPSMARADIAALVDARPEVLARRLHVLLEQGRAMHTQPRLRLLHLLPVIEADLAAPWRVRDWAARCHMTEAAFARRFRALTGISPHAWLIERRLQRACALMQDPHRPLTEIAQACGFHDSAHFSRAFRARHALSPREWRQRRQSAD
;
A
#
# COMPACT_ATOMS: atom_id res chain seq x y z
N MET A 1 -14.65 -5.19 23.97
CA MET A 1 -14.57 -3.72 23.79
C MET A 1 -13.32 -3.30 24.53
N SER A 2 -12.18 -3.38 23.84
CA SER A 2 -10.86 -3.07 24.42
C SER A 2 -10.68 -1.56 24.39
N ASN A 3 -10.58 -0.99 25.58
CA ASN A 3 -10.27 0.41 25.82
C ASN A 3 -8.75 0.59 25.64
N GLU A 4 -8.28 0.60 24.39
CA GLU A 4 -6.85 0.63 24.08
C GLU A 4 -6.46 1.99 23.50
N CYS A 5 -5.50 2.56 24.20
CA CYS A 5 -4.71 3.75 23.91
C CYS A 5 -5.36 5.09 24.23
N LEU A 6 -5.37 5.43 25.50
CA LEU A 6 -5.73 6.78 25.99
C LEU A 6 -4.67 7.86 25.68
N LEU A 7 -3.48 7.46 25.25
CA LEU A 7 -2.35 8.34 24.96
C LEU A 7 -1.78 8.14 23.55
N PRO A 8 -1.25 9.20 22.92
CA PRO A 8 -0.54 9.11 21.66
C PRO A 8 0.64 8.15 21.72
N THR A 9 0.88 7.43 20.63
CA THR A 9 2.08 6.63 20.45
C THR A 9 2.89 7.13 19.26
N ALA A 10 4.21 6.91 19.33
CA ALA A 10 5.14 7.27 18.27
C ALA A 10 6.07 6.07 18.01
N GLU A 11 6.12 5.60 16.78
CA GLU A 11 7.00 4.51 16.39
C GLU A 11 7.55 4.69 14.98
N THR A 12 8.69 4.06 14.71
CA THR A 12 9.24 4.02 13.36
C THR A 12 8.83 2.72 12.68
N ARG A 13 8.21 2.84 11.51
CA ARG A 13 7.78 1.71 10.67
C ARG A 13 8.52 1.70 9.34
N CYS A 14 8.69 0.49 8.79
CA CYS A 14 9.12 0.24 7.41
C CYS A 14 7.97 -0.46 6.69
N TYR A 15 7.61 0.03 5.53
CA TYR A 15 6.53 -0.52 4.73
C TYR A 15 7.07 -1.41 3.62
N PRO A 16 6.41 -2.53 3.30
CA PRO A 16 6.86 -3.45 2.26
C PRO A 16 6.58 -2.94 0.85
N ASP A 17 7.29 -3.49 -0.12
CA ASP A 17 7.06 -3.28 -1.56
C ASP A 17 5.83 -4.10 -2.04
N ARG A 18 4.71 -3.85 -1.41
CA ARG A 18 3.39 -4.37 -1.80
C ARG A 18 2.31 -3.46 -1.26
N VAL A 19 1.17 -3.41 -1.95
CA VAL A 19 0.04 -2.65 -1.45
C VAL A 19 -0.47 -3.27 -0.15
N LEU A 20 -0.59 -2.44 0.86
CA LEU A 20 -1.30 -2.75 2.10
C LEU A 20 -2.51 -1.85 2.22
N THR A 21 -3.56 -2.37 2.81
CA THR A 21 -4.80 -1.65 3.11
C THR A 21 -5.04 -1.70 4.60
N ASP A 22 -5.36 -0.57 5.19
CA ASP A 22 -5.66 -0.46 6.62
C ASP A 22 -6.84 0.48 6.88
N ARG A 23 -7.46 0.29 8.04
CA ARG A 23 -8.52 1.15 8.58
C ARG A 23 -8.54 1.04 10.10
N HIS A 24 -8.38 2.15 10.77
CA HIS A 24 -8.30 2.19 12.23
C HIS A 24 -9.17 3.29 12.84
N GLY A 25 -9.49 3.17 14.13
CA GLY A 25 -10.34 4.09 14.89
C GLY A 25 -9.60 5.25 15.56
N PHE A 26 -8.38 5.56 15.15
CA PHE A 26 -7.57 6.67 15.62
C PHE A 26 -7.05 7.50 14.44
N HIS A 27 -6.64 8.73 14.68
CA HIS A 27 -5.94 9.52 13.66
C HIS A 27 -4.50 9.05 13.55
N GLN A 28 -3.96 9.02 12.34
CA GLN A 28 -2.58 8.61 12.10
C GLN A 28 -1.83 9.70 11.33
N TRP A 29 -0.62 9.99 11.80
CA TRP A 29 0.26 10.94 11.16
C TRP A 29 1.54 10.23 10.74
N LEU A 30 1.87 10.32 9.47
CA LEU A 30 3.05 9.71 8.86
C LEU A 30 4.05 10.79 8.49
N ILE A 31 5.29 10.64 8.96
CA ILE A 31 6.39 11.56 8.63
C ILE A 31 7.51 10.74 7.99
N GLY A 32 7.84 11.03 6.74
CA GLY A 32 8.93 10.36 6.04
C GLY A 32 10.29 10.69 6.67
N LEU A 33 11.07 9.66 6.97
CA LEU A 33 12.44 9.78 7.44
C LEU A 33 13.42 9.44 6.32
N GLU A 34 13.18 8.34 5.62
CA GLU A 34 13.99 7.82 4.52
C GLU A 34 13.11 7.17 3.47
N GLY A 35 13.51 7.26 2.20
CA GLY A 35 12.76 6.68 1.10
C GLY A 35 11.43 7.39 0.85
N VAL A 36 10.50 6.67 0.22
CA VAL A 36 9.17 7.18 -0.14
C VAL A 36 8.11 6.13 0.17
N VAL A 37 7.04 6.53 0.85
CA VAL A 37 5.81 5.74 0.95
C VAL A 37 4.75 6.45 0.12
N GLU A 38 4.15 5.74 -0.81
CA GLU A 38 2.99 6.20 -1.55
C GLU A 38 1.74 5.88 -0.73
N LEU A 39 0.95 6.89 -0.43
CA LEU A 39 -0.26 6.80 0.40
C LEU A 39 -1.47 7.26 -0.39
N GLU A 40 -2.57 6.58 -0.21
CA GLU A 40 -3.90 7.02 -0.64
C GLU A 40 -4.88 6.89 0.53
N ALA A 41 -5.64 7.93 0.77
CA ALA A 41 -6.70 7.95 1.78
C ALA A 41 -7.89 8.79 1.28
N GLY A 42 -9.09 8.23 1.33
CA GLY A 42 -10.31 8.91 0.93
C GLY A 42 -10.32 9.39 -0.53
N GLY A 43 -9.70 8.64 -1.46
CA GLY A 43 -9.59 9.00 -2.87
C GLY A 43 -8.54 10.08 -3.16
N ARG A 44 -7.73 10.45 -2.19
CA ARG A 44 -6.66 11.45 -2.29
C ARG A 44 -5.32 10.81 -2.02
N GLY A 45 -4.29 11.25 -2.70
CA GLY A 45 -2.99 10.67 -2.58
C GLY A 45 -1.89 11.62 -2.16
N ALA A 46 -0.88 11.03 -1.51
CA ALA A 46 0.31 11.72 -1.08
C ALA A 46 1.54 10.84 -1.17
N HIS A 47 2.70 11.45 -1.29
CA HIS A 47 3.98 10.82 -1.03
C HIS A 47 4.46 11.23 0.35
N VAL A 48 4.80 10.25 1.17
CA VAL A 48 5.46 10.44 2.46
C VAL A 48 6.95 10.26 2.22
N ASP A 49 7.60 11.34 1.83
CA ASP A 49 9.04 11.43 1.59
C ASP A 49 9.74 12.18 2.74
N ALA A 50 11.07 12.29 2.68
CA ALA A 50 11.86 12.84 3.77
C ALA A 50 11.35 14.22 4.27
N GLY A 51 10.96 14.26 5.53
CA GLY A 51 10.41 15.44 6.21
C GLY A 51 8.94 15.73 5.92
N ARG A 52 8.32 15.10 4.93
CA ARG A 52 6.91 15.34 4.63
C ARG A 52 6.02 14.63 5.62
N LEU A 53 5.05 15.38 6.13
CA LEU A 53 4.03 14.87 7.02
C LEU A 53 2.70 14.73 6.28
N VAL A 54 2.04 13.60 6.47
CA VAL A 54 0.69 13.33 5.95
C VAL A 54 -0.17 12.83 7.09
N THR A 55 -1.38 13.37 7.20
CA THR A 55 -2.35 12.95 8.20
C THR A 55 -3.42 12.05 7.58
N ILE A 56 -3.87 11.06 8.32
CA ILE A 56 -4.98 10.17 7.99
C ILE A 56 -6.02 10.30 9.10
N ALA A 57 -7.23 10.69 8.73
CA ALA A 57 -8.33 10.79 9.68
C ALA A 57 -8.78 9.40 10.15
N SER A 58 -9.23 9.33 11.40
CA SER A 58 -9.87 8.14 11.97
C SER A 58 -10.99 7.61 11.08
N GLY A 59 -11.09 6.31 10.94
CA GLY A 59 -12.12 5.63 10.14
C GLY A 59 -11.91 5.66 8.64
N ASN A 60 -10.93 6.41 8.12
CA ASN A 60 -10.63 6.42 6.70
C ASN A 60 -9.85 5.17 6.29
N GLU A 61 -10.40 4.44 5.33
CA GLU A 61 -9.64 3.39 4.65
C GLU A 61 -8.52 4.04 3.84
N HIS A 62 -7.34 3.47 3.96
CA HIS A 62 -6.16 3.97 3.27
C HIS A 62 -5.29 2.83 2.77
N HIS A 63 -4.58 3.12 1.67
CA HIS A 63 -3.72 2.19 0.99
C HIS A 63 -2.31 2.77 0.92
N TYR A 64 -1.30 1.94 1.11
CA TYR A 64 0.08 2.37 1.02
C TYR A 64 0.97 1.33 0.35
N LEU A 65 2.02 1.81 -0.31
CA LEU A 65 3.03 1.05 -1.00
C LEU A 65 4.36 1.77 -0.85
N ALA A 66 5.42 1.05 -0.53
CA ALA A 66 6.77 1.61 -0.53
C ALA A 66 7.68 0.82 -1.48
N PRO A 67 7.97 1.36 -2.67
CA PRO A 67 8.83 0.69 -3.65
C PRO A 67 10.31 0.83 -3.27
N GLY A 68 10.76 0.13 -2.25
CA GLY A 68 12.14 0.11 -1.81
C GLY A 68 12.35 0.42 -0.34
N HIS A 69 13.61 0.67 0.05
CA HIS A 69 13.95 0.99 1.43
C HIS A 69 13.27 2.28 1.88
N ASN A 70 12.61 2.22 3.02
CA ASN A 70 11.91 3.36 3.59
C ASN A 70 11.90 3.28 5.12
N ARG A 71 11.81 4.44 5.75
CA ARG A 71 11.56 4.60 7.19
C ARG A 71 10.60 5.74 7.40
N THR A 72 9.57 5.52 8.16
CA THR A 72 8.51 6.49 8.44
C THR A 72 8.25 6.54 9.92
N LEU A 73 8.27 7.72 10.51
CA LEU A 73 7.75 7.94 11.86
C LEU A 73 6.23 7.97 11.77
N VAL A 74 5.58 7.17 12.58
CA VAL A 74 4.12 7.08 12.67
C VAL A 74 3.69 7.51 14.05
N LEU A 75 2.77 8.46 14.10
CA LEU A 75 2.09 8.87 15.31
C LEU A 75 0.66 8.36 15.24
N ASP A 76 0.27 7.49 16.15
CA ASP A 76 -1.10 7.05 16.32
C ASP A 76 -1.75 7.88 17.43
N LEU A 77 -2.78 8.64 17.10
CA LEU A 77 -3.40 9.66 17.95
C LEU A 77 -4.85 9.27 18.24
N PRO A 78 -5.19 8.88 19.47
CA PRO A 78 -6.56 8.57 19.86
C PRO A 78 -7.50 9.76 19.61
N VAL A 79 -8.71 9.49 19.11
CA VAL A 79 -9.70 10.54 18.80
C VAL A 79 -10.02 11.39 20.05
N ASP A 80 -10.35 10.70 21.15
CA ASP A 80 -10.69 11.37 22.42
C ASP A 80 -9.55 12.27 22.93
N TRP A 81 -8.30 11.83 22.74
CA TRP A 81 -7.14 12.64 23.08
C TRP A 81 -7.02 13.88 22.18
N CYS A 82 -7.25 13.73 20.88
CA CYS A 82 -7.22 14.83 19.92
C CYS A 82 -8.29 15.87 20.25
N GLU A 83 -9.50 15.44 20.60
CA GLU A 83 -10.60 16.32 21.02
C GLU A 83 -10.24 17.06 22.30
N ALA A 84 -9.76 16.36 23.33
CA ALA A 84 -9.32 16.95 24.60
C ALA A 84 -8.15 17.94 24.42
N ALA A 85 -7.26 17.67 23.45
CA ALA A 85 -6.13 18.52 23.10
C ALA A 85 -6.53 19.74 22.22
N GLY A 86 -7.80 19.85 21.81
CA GLY A 86 -8.29 20.93 20.97
C GLY A 86 -7.78 20.87 19.52
N LEU A 87 -7.37 19.69 19.04
CA LEU A 87 -6.90 19.51 17.67
C LEU A 87 -8.07 19.47 16.64
N GLY A 88 -9.30 19.35 17.12
CA GLY A 88 -10.50 19.32 16.29
C GLY A 88 -10.55 18.12 15.33
N ASP A 89 -11.34 18.27 14.27
CA ASP A 89 -11.42 17.28 13.21
C ASP A 89 -10.12 17.22 12.41
N VAL A 90 -9.31 16.18 12.67
CA VAL A 90 -8.13 15.91 11.86
C VAL A 90 -8.58 15.44 10.48
N THR A 91 -8.42 16.29 9.48
CA THR A 91 -8.67 15.92 8.09
C THR A 91 -7.41 15.35 7.45
N SER A 92 -7.57 14.45 6.47
CA SER A 92 -6.42 13.95 5.71
C SER A 92 -5.80 15.09 4.89
N CYS A 93 -4.59 15.49 5.24
CA CYS A 93 -3.88 16.60 4.62
C CYS A 93 -2.38 16.32 4.47
N CYS A 94 -1.73 17.08 3.57
CA CYS A 94 -0.28 17.14 3.48
C CYS A 94 0.23 18.43 4.12
N LEU A 95 1.24 18.29 4.94
CA LEU A 95 1.88 19.41 5.63
C LEU A 95 3.22 19.76 4.95
N PRO A 96 3.74 20.97 5.16
CA PRO A 96 5.06 21.36 4.71
C PRO A 96 6.15 20.41 5.23
N SER A 97 7.25 20.32 4.51
CA SER A 97 8.38 19.50 4.94
C SER A 97 8.96 20.02 6.27
N MET A 98 9.21 19.10 7.18
CA MET A 98 9.76 19.36 8.51
C MET A 98 11.26 19.14 8.55
N ALA A 99 11.96 19.94 9.35
CA ALA A 99 13.37 19.70 9.64
C ALA A 99 13.54 18.48 10.58
N ARG A 100 14.67 17.78 10.46
CA ARG A 100 14.95 16.59 11.31
C ARG A 100 14.87 16.87 12.81
N ALA A 101 15.31 18.07 13.23
CA ALA A 101 15.25 18.48 14.63
C ALA A 101 13.80 18.59 15.14
N ASP A 102 12.89 19.09 14.30
CA ASP A 102 11.47 19.21 14.64
C ASP A 102 10.80 17.83 14.72
N ILE A 103 11.19 16.91 13.83
CA ILE A 103 10.69 15.53 13.86
C ILE A 103 11.15 14.81 15.14
N ALA A 104 12.43 14.90 15.49
CA ALA A 104 12.95 14.33 16.73
C ALA A 104 12.21 14.88 17.96
N ALA A 105 11.91 16.16 17.94
CA ALA A 105 11.17 16.82 19.02
C ALA A 105 9.69 16.38 19.14
N LEU A 106 9.11 15.68 18.17
CA LEU A 106 7.79 15.06 18.28
C LEU A 106 7.85 13.72 19.00
N VAL A 107 8.92 12.94 18.76
CA VAL A 107 9.06 11.56 19.30
C VAL A 107 9.12 11.57 20.84
N ASP A 108 9.90 12.50 21.41
CA ASP A 108 10.14 12.57 22.86
C ASP A 108 9.24 13.58 23.57
N ALA A 109 8.24 14.14 22.87
CA ALA A 109 7.39 15.17 23.43
C ALA A 109 6.40 14.60 24.46
N ARG A 110 6.29 15.26 25.61
CA ARG A 110 5.16 15.00 26.52
C ARG A 110 3.84 15.31 25.80
N PRO A 111 2.72 14.64 26.17
CA PRO A 111 1.44 14.80 25.47
C PRO A 111 0.99 16.25 25.27
N GLU A 112 1.18 17.12 26.26
CA GLU A 112 0.77 18.53 26.19
C GLU A 112 1.65 19.33 25.22
N VAL A 113 2.95 19.01 25.16
CA VAL A 113 3.90 19.64 24.22
C VAL A 113 3.61 19.14 22.81
N LEU A 114 3.35 17.84 22.67
CA LEU A 114 2.96 17.22 21.42
C LEU A 114 1.68 17.89 20.87
N ALA A 115 0.63 17.99 21.69
CA ALA A 115 -0.65 18.65 21.29
C ALA A 115 -0.42 20.04 20.70
N ARG A 116 0.37 20.88 21.39
CA ARG A 116 0.67 22.24 20.93
C ARG A 116 1.42 22.27 19.60
N ARG A 117 2.39 21.36 19.41
CA ARG A 117 3.16 21.27 18.16
C ARG A 117 2.29 20.80 17.01
N LEU A 118 1.46 19.78 17.25
CA LEU A 118 0.52 19.27 16.26
C LEU A 118 -0.50 20.33 15.83
N HIS A 119 -0.99 21.15 16.77
CA HIS A 119 -1.89 22.25 16.47
C HIS A 119 -1.27 23.26 15.50
N VAL A 120 -0.05 23.71 15.77
CA VAL A 120 0.70 24.61 14.87
C VAL A 120 0.90 24.00 13.48
N LEU A 121 1.19 22.70 13.41
CA LEU A 121 1.34 22.00 12.13
C LEU A 121 0.02 21.92 11.35
N LEU A 122 -1.10 21.65 12.02
CA LEU A 122 -2.42 21.61 11.38
C LEU A 122 -2.83 22.95 10.78
N GLU A 123 -2.55 24.06 11.46
CA GLU A 123 -2.81 25.40 10.94
C GLU A 123 -2.05 25.70 9.64
N GLN A 124 -0.88 25.08 9.47
CA GLN A 124 -0.07 25.19 8.25
C GLN A 124 -0.49 24.21 7.17
N GLY A 125 -1.38 23.28 7.51
CA GLY A 125 -1.82 22.20 6.61
C GLY A 125 -2.57 22.76 5.40
N ARG A 126 -2.28 22.16 4.23
CA ARG A 126 -3.05 22.40 3.00
C ARG A 126 -3.83 21.14 2.66
N ALA A 127 -5.06 21.34 2.20
CA ALA A 127 -5.87 20.22 1.71
C ALA A 127 -5.09 19.40 0.70
N MET A 128 -5.10 18.09 0.87
CA MET A 128 -4.53 17.18 -0.12
C MET A 128 -5.24 17.41 -1.46
N HIS A 129 -4.47 17.73 -2.49
CA HIS A 129 -5.04 17.89 -3.81
C HIS A 129 -5.51 16.53 -4.32
N THR A 130 -6.70 16.51 -4.92
CA THR A 130 -7.18 15.37 -5.70
C THR A 130 -6.18 15.09 -6.82
N GLN A 131 -5.29 14.16 -6.59
CA GLN A 131 -4.42 13.68 -7.67
C GLN A 131 -5.11 12.44 -8.26
N PRO A 132 -5.35 12.41 -9.59
CA PRO A 132 -5.85 11.21 -10.28
C PRO A 132 -4.94 9.99 -10.09
N ARG A 133 -3.85 10.22 -9.42
CA ARG A 133 -2.69 9.35 -9.28
C ARG A 133 -2.95 8.07 -8.49
N LEU A 134 -3.86 8.07 -7.55
CA LEU A 134 -3.89 7.05 -6.52
C LEU A 134 -5.09 6.12 -6.55
N ARG A 135 -5.98 6.31 -7.51
CA ARG A 135 -6.95 5.26 -7.88
C ARG A 135 -6.29 3.95 -8.29
N LEU A 136 -4.99 4.02 -8.60
CA LEU A 136 -4.16 2.87 -8.91
C LEU A 136 -3.91 2.01 -7.67
N LEU A 137 -3.70 2.61 -6.50
CA LEU A 137 -3.53 1.87 -5.25
C LEU A 137 -4.83 1.15 -4.83
N HIS A 138 -5.99 1.78 -5.00
CA HIS A 138 -7.29 1.12 -4.81
C HIS A 138 -7.52 -0.04 -5.78
N LEU A 139 -7.01 0.05 -6.99
CA LEU A 139 -7.24 -0.96 -8.01
C LEU A 139 -6.47 -2.25 -7.74
N LEU A 140 -5.26 -2.16 -7.18
CA LEU A 140 -4.40 -3.34 -6.98
C LEU A 140 -5.02 -4.40 -6.05
N PRO A 141 -5.57 -4.06 -4.87
CA PRO A 141 -6.28 -5.03 -4.04
C PRO A 141 -7.49 -5.66 -4.73
N VAL A 142 -8.23 -4.89 -5.52
CA VAL A 142 -9.38 -5.40 -6.29
C VAL A 142 -8.95 -6.44 -7.31
N ILE A 143 -7.83 -6.23 -7.98
CA ILE A 143 -7.27 -7.20 -8.93
C ILE A 143 -6.74 -8.43 -8.20
N GLU A 144 -6.06 -8.24 -7.08
CA GLU A 144 -5.52 -9.34 -6.27
C GLU A 144 -6.62 -10.22 -5.66
N ALA A 145 -7.77 -9.66 -5.31
CA ALA A 145 -8.92 -10.40 -4.80
C ALA A 145 -9.49 -11.37 -5.85
N ASP A 146 -9.43 -11.02 -7.13
CA ASP A 146 -9.91 -11.88 -8.22
C ASP A 146 -8.92 -11.88 -9.41
N LEU A 147 -7.80 -12.57 -9.24
CA LEU A 147 -6.80 -12.75 -10.29
C LEU A 147 -7.30 -13.56 -11.49
N ALA A 148 -8.38 -14.34 -11.32
CA ALA A 148 -8.96 -15.17 -12.38
C ALA A 148 -9.78 -14.35 -13.39
N ALA A 149 -10.27 -13.19 -13.01
CA ALA A 149 -11.04 -12.35 -13.89
C ALA A 149 -10.29 -11.97 -15.19
N PRO A 150 -11.01 -11.70 -16.28
CA PRO A 150 -10.42 -11.37 -17.58
C PRO A 150 -9.92 -9.92 -17.62
N TRP A 151 -8.99 -9.59 -16.75
CA TRP A 151 -8.43 -8.26 -16.60
C TRP A 151 -7.75 -7.75 -17.87
N ARG A 152 -8.13 -6.54 -18.31
CA ARG A 152 -7.50 -5.83 -19.43
C ARG A 152 -6.98 -4.48 -18.96
N VAL A 153 -5.80 -4.08 -19.44
CA VAL A 153 -5.16 -2.81 -19.05
C VAL A 153 -6.05 -1.60 -19.31
N ARG A 154 -6.82 -1.63 -20.41
CA ARG A 154 -7.80 -0.57 -20.74
C ARG A 154 -8.88 -0.41 -19.66
N ASP A 155 -9.33 -1.52 -19.06
CA ASP A 155 -10.37 -1.49 -18.04
C ASP A 155 -9.81 -0.93 -16.72
N TRP A 156 -8.54 -1.22 -16.42
CA TRP A 156 -7.82 -0.64 -15.31
C TRP A 156 -7.62 0.87 -15.49
N ALA A 157 -7.18 1.28 -16.69
CA ALA A 157 -6.99 2.69 -17.03
C ALA A 157 -8.32 3.47 -16.91
N ALA A 158 -9.42 2.90 -17.42
CA ALA A 158 -10.76 3.50 -17.33
C ALA A 158 -11.20 3.69 -15.86
N ARG A 159 -10.98 2.68 -14.99
CA ARG A 159 -11.27 2.78 -13.55
C ARG A 159 -10.45 3.86 -12.86
N CYS A 160 -9.24 4.13 -13.35
CA CYS A 160 -8.38 5.20 -12.87
C CYS A 160 -8.62 6.54 -13.55
N HIS A 161 -9.60 6.64 -14.50
CA HIS A 161 -9.85 7.81 -15.33
C HIS A 161 -8.62 8.29 -16.11
N MET A 162 -7.87 7.34 -16.66
CA MET A 162 -6.65 7.56 -17.42
C MET A 162 -6.75 6.93 -18.81
N THR A 163 -5.95 7.44 -19.75
CA THR A 163 -5.67 6.69 -21.00
C THR A 163 -4.78 5.49 -20.69
N GLU A 164 -4.84 4.42 -21.50
CA GLU A 164 -3.99 3.24 -21.30
C GLU A 164 -2.50 3.60 -21.24
N ALA A 165 -2.04 4.51 -22.09
CA ALA A 165 -0.63 4.94 -22.11
C ALA A 165 -0.22 5.65 -20.83
N ALA A 166 -1.07 6.56 -20.33
CA ALA A 166 -0.81 7.27 -19.08
C ALA A 166 -0.83 6.31 -17.87
N PHE A 167 -1.79 5.38 -17.86
CA PHE A 167 -1.89 4.33 -16.86
C PHE A 167 -0.64 3.43 -16.86
N ALA A 168 -0.27 2.87 -18.02
CA ALA A 168 0.87 1.95 -18.11
C ALA A 168 2.18 2.61 -17.69
N ARG A 169 2.44 3.86 -18.10
CA ARG A 169 3.61 4.62 -17.68
C ARG A 169 3.63 4.81 -16.17
N ARG A 170 2.49 5.17 -15.61
CA ARG A 170 2.36 5.43 -14.19
C ARG A 170 2.45 4.15 -13.36
N PHE A 171 1.77 3.10 -13.79
CA PHE A 171 1.84 1.78 -13.19
C PHE A 171 3.29 1.29 -13.12
N ARG A 172 4.04 1.45 -14.23
CA ARG A 172 5.45 1.08 -14.28
C ARG A 172 6.32 1.94 -13.36
N ALA A 173 6.02 3.23 -13.25
CA ALA A 173 6.73 4.10 -12.31
C ALA A 173 6.50 3.69 -10.85
N LEU A 174 5.32 3.11 -10.55
CA LEU A 174 4.93 2.68 -9.22
C LEU A 174 5.45 1.29 -8.86
N THR A 175 5.37 0.34 -9.80
CA THR A 175 5.62 -1.09 -9.56
C THR A 175 6.93 -1.60 -10.18
N GLY A 176 7.63 -0.76 -10.94
CA GLY A 176 8.83 -1.14 -11.68
C GLY A 176 8.57 -1.92 -12.98
N ILE A 177 7.40 -2.52 -13.15
CA ILE A 177 7.05 -3.40 -14.27
C ILE A 177 5.73 -2.98 -14.95
N SER A 178 5.48 -3.52 -16.14
CA SER A 178 4.24 -3.21 -16.86
C SER A 178 3.01 -3.85 -16.16
N PRO A 179 1.80 -3.29 -16.35
CA PRO A 179 0.56 -3.85 -15.78
C PRO A 179 0.36 -5.32 -16.12
N HIS A 180 0.60 -5.70 -17.36
CA HIS A 180 0.46 -7.09 -17.80
C HIS A 180 1.50 -8.01 -17.14
N ALA A 181 2.76 -7.59 -17.07
CA ALA A 181 3.82 -8.36 -16.40
C ALA A 181 3.51 -8.53 -14.91
N TRP A 182 3.01 -7.49 -14.26
CA TRP A 182 2.58 -7.54 -12.86
C TRP A 182 1.45 -8.55 -12.64
N LEU A 183 0.41 -8.53 -13.48
CA LEU A 183 -0.69 -9.49 -13.38
C LEU A 183 -0.20 -10.94 -13.54
N ILE A 184 0.64 -11.18 -14.53
CA ILE A 184 1.24 -12.51 -14.73
C ILE A 184 2.05 -12.93 -13.50
N GLU A 185 2.86 -12.06 -12.95
CA GLU A 185 3.63 -12.34 -11.73
C GLU A 185 2.71 -12.71 -10.55
N ARG A 186 1.63 -11.96 -10.29
CA ARG A 186 0.66 -12.26 -9.23
C ARG A 186 -0.04 -13.60 -9.46
N ARG A 187 -0.44 -13.88 -10.69
CA ARG A 187 -1.02 -15.18 -11.08
C ARG A 187 -0.08 -16.35 -10.84
N LEU A 188 1.20 -16.19 -11.16
CA LEU A 188 2.21 -17.21 -10.91
C LEU A 188 2.48 -17.42 -9.43
N GLN A 189 2.53 -16.36 -8.63
CA GLN A 189 2.65 -16.46 -7.18
C GLN A 189 1.48 -17.23 -6.57
N ARG A 190 0.25 -16.94 -6.99
CA ARG A 190 -0.94 -17.70 -6.58
C ARG A 190 -0.85 -19.17 -7.03
N ALA A 191 -0.36 -19.42 -8.24
CA ALA A 191 -0.17 -20.80 -8.73
C ALA A 191 0.84 -21.57 -7.87
N CYS A 192 1.95 -20.96 -7.47
CA CYS A 192 2.92 -21.56 -6.56
C CYS A 192 2.28 -21.95 -5.22
N ALA A 193 1.42 -21.09 -4.67
CA ALA A 193 0.68 -21.40 -3.43
C ALA A 193 -0.30 -22.57 -3.62
N LEU A 194 -1.05 -22.61 -4.74
CA LEU A 194 -1.99 -23.68 -5.03
C LEU A 194 -1.29 -25.01 -5.37
N MET A 195 -0.07 -24.97 -5.87
CA MET A 195 0.74 -26.17 -6.17
C MET A 195 1.32 -26.85 -4.91
N GLN A 196 1.15 -26.27 -3.72
CA GLN A 196 1.47 -26.92 -2.45
C GLN A 196 0.55 -28.15 -2.22
N ASP A 197 -0.66 -28.14 -2.75
CA ASP A 197 -1.51 -29.31 -2.81
C ASP A 197 -1.02 -30.25 -3.94
N PRO A 198 -0.48 -31.44 -3.61
CA PRO A 198 0.07 -32.39 -4.59
C PRO A 198 -1.00 -32.97 -5.51
N HIS A 199 -2.26 -33.04 -5.04
CA HIS A 199 -3.34 -33.70 -5.74
C HIS A 199 -4.09 -32.78 -6.71
N ARG A 200 -3.91 -31.47 -6.57
CA ARG A 200 -4.63 -30.50 -7.40
C ARG A 200 -4.09 -30.49 -8.83
N PRO A 201 -4.92 -30.74 -9.86
CA PRO A 201 -4.49 -30.76 -11.25
C PRO A 201 -3.89 -29.41 -11.70
N LEU A 202 -2.79 -29.44 -12.45
CA LEU A 202 -2.14 -28.23 -12.96
C LEU A 202 -3.06 -27.42 -13.90
N THR A 203 -3.97 -28.10 -14.60
CA THR A 203 -4.99 -27.47 -15.45
C THR A 203 -5.97 -26.64 -14.63
N GLU A 204 -6.45 -27.17 -13.50
CA GLU A 204 -7.32 -26.44 -12.60
C GLU A 204 -6.60 -25.26 -11.94
N ILE A 205 -5.33 -25.44 -11.57
CA ILE A 205 -4.51 -24.34 -11.02
C ILE A 205 -4.37 -23.22 -12.05
N ALA A 206 -4.06 -23.55 -13.30
CA ALA A 206 -3.95 -22.57 -14.37
C ALA A 206 -5.25 -21.75 -14.53
N GLN A 207 -6.40 -22.43 -14.55
CA GLN A 207 -7.71 -21.79 -14.67
C GLN A 207 -8.03 -20.93 -13.43
N ALA A 208 -7.81 -21.44 -12.23
CA ALA A 208 -8.03 -20.73 -10.97
C ALA A 208 -7.15 -19.48 -10.81
N CYS A 209 -6.01 -19.43 -11.52
CA CYS A 209 -5.12 -18.29 -11.59
C CYS A 209 -5.42 -17.36 -12.80
N GLY A 210 -6.45 -17.65 -13.61
CA GLY A 210 -6.86 -16.81 -14.73
C GLY A 210 -6.01 -16.95 -16.00
N PHE A 211 -5.28 -18.07 -16.17
CA PHE A 211 -4.66 -18.39 -17.44
C PHE A 211 -5.68 -19.02 -18.38
N HIS A 212 -5.72 -18.50 -19.61
CA HIS A 212 -6.67 -18.97 -20.63
C HIS A 212 -6.44 -20.42 -21.05
N ASP A 213 -5.17 -20.84 -21.08
CA ASP A 213 -4.78 -22.20 -21.45
C ASP A 213 -3.51 -22.65 -20.69
N SER A 214 -3.33 -23.96 -20.62
CA SER A 214 -2.20 -24.59 -19.91
C SER A 214 -0.84 -24.34 -20.60
N ALA A 215 -0.84 -24.07 -21.92
CA ALA A 215 0.38 -23.79 -22.66
C ALA A 215 0.89 -22.37 -22.31
N HIS A 216 0.00 -21.39 -22.23
CA HIS A 216 0.33 -20.04 -21.77
C HIS A 216 0.84 -20.07 -20.34
N PHE A 217 0.14 -20.78 -19.44
CA PHE A 217 0.59 -20.96 -18.05
C PHE A 217 1.99 -21.54 -17.99
N SER A 218 2.24 -22.66 -18.70
CA SER A 218 3.54 -23.34 -18.67
C SER A 218 4.67 -22.48 -19.23
N ARG A 219 4.43 -21.72 -20.31
CA ARG A 219 5.41 -20.78 -20.86
C ARG A 219 5.74 -19.65 -19.88
N ALA A 220 4.72 -19.01 -19.32
CA ALA A 220 4.90 -17.94 -18.35
C ALA A 220 5.64 -18.43 -17.09
N PHE A 221 5.25 -19.60 -16.60
CA PHE A 221 5.87 -20.21 -15.42
C PHE A 221 7.36 -20.54 -15.66
N ARG A 222 7.69 -21.15 -16.80
CA ARG A 222 9.08 -21.46 -17.16
C ARG A 222 9.91 -20.20 -17.35
N ALA A 223 9.37 -19.17 -17.96
CA ALA A 223 10.05 -17.89 -18.12
C ALA A 223 10.41 -17.25 -16.78
N ARG A 224 9.57 -17.44 -15.75
CA ARG A 224 9.78 -16.85 -14.42
C ARG A 224 10.63 -17.70 -13.49
N HIS A 225 10.47 -19.01 -13.53
CA HIS A 225 11.07 -19.95 -12.56
C HIS A 225 12.15 -20.85 -13.14
N ALA A 226 12.44 -20.74 -14.43
CA ALA A 226 13.37 -21.61 -15.18
C ALA A 226 13.00 -23.11 -15.15
N LEU A 227 11.84 -23.48 -14.61
CA LEU A 227 11.30 -24.82 -14.50
C LEU A 227 9.86 -24.85 -15.01
N SER A 228 9.42 -25.99 -15.53
CA SER A 228 7.99 -26.20 -15.78
C SER A 228 7.21 -26.31 -14.46
N PRO A 229 5.89 -26.03 -14.45
CA PRO A 229 5.06 -26.22 -13.24
C PRO A 229 5.19 -27.64 -12.64
N ARG A 230 5.29 -28.65 -13.50
CA ARG A 230 5.43 -30.05 -13.07
C ARG A 230 6.78 -30.31 -12.38
N GLU A 231 7.87 -29.87 -12.98
CA GLU A 231 9.23 -30.02 -12.42
C GLU A 231 9.37 -29.24 -11.11
N TRP A 232 8.79 -28.03 -11.04
CA TRP A 232 8.80 -27.22 -9.85
C TRP A 232 8.05 -27.89 -8.69
N ARG A 233 6.87 -28.48 -8.94
CA ARG A 233 6.11 -29.25 -7.94
C ARG A 233 6.89 -30.45 -7.46
N GLN A 234 7.46 -31.23 -8.37
CA GLN A 234 8.24 -32.44 -8.03
C GLN A 234 9.45 -32.13 -7.14
N ARG A 235 10.19 -31.06 -7.46
CA ARG A 235 11.36 -30.67 -6.64
C ARG A 235 10.97 -30.27 -5.22
N ARG A 236 9.84 -29.64 -5.03
CA ARG A 236 9.38 -29.28 -3.68
C ARG A 236 8.91 -30.46 -2.87
N GLN A 237 8.21 -31.39 -3.51
CA GLN A 237 7.77 -32.63 -2.84
C GLN A 237 8.94 -33.58 -2.48
N SER A 238 10.08 -33.45 -3.14
CA SER A 238 11.27 -34.22 -2.83
C SER A 238 12.17 -33.55 -1.76
N ALA A 239 11.84 -32.34 -1.35
CA ALA A 239 12.61 -31.57 -0.36
C ALA A 239 11.92 -31.50 1.03
N ASP A 240 10.69 -31.99 1.12
CA ASP A 240 9.92 -32.23 2.36
C ASP A 240 9.97 -33.71 2.73
#